data_d5519214cc44e911b0ec2c1b439b35e4
#
_entry.id   d5519214cc44e911b0ec2c1b439b35e4
#
_cell.length_a   1.000
_cell.length_b   1.000
_cell.length_c   1.000
_cell.angle_alpha   90.00
_cell.angle_beta   90.00
_cell.angle_gamma   90.00
#
_symmetry.space_group_name_H-M   'P 1'
#
loop_
_entity.id
_entity.type
_entity.pdbx_description
1 polymer ?
#
loop_
_entity_poly.entity_id
_entity_poly.type
_entity_poly.pdbx_seq_one_letter_code
_entity_poly.pdbx_strand_id
1 'polypeptide(L)'
;MRDYSPYKVIDVETAEADDIIATLAIRNAPHEKVMILSSDKDFAQLQKFPNIEQYSPILKKFISEPLPSVQLKQMIIRGDKGDGIPNILTQDNVFTEGGRQRPITEAKIINWLNQKPEEFCNTEMLRNYRRNELLIDLTKVPESLQKSIIDTYESTAGHTKQHFMNYMIANKLKNLIEVIDEF
;
A
#
# COMPACT_ATOMS: atom_id res chain seq x y z
N MET A 1 13.42 -18.21 -1.57
CA MET A 1 13.69 -17.08 -0.64
C MET A 1 12.96 -17.27 0.69
N ARG A 2 11.66 -17.55 0.68
CA ARG A 2 10.85 -17.71 1.91
C ARG A 2 11.49 -18.65 2.94
N ASP A 3 11.91 -19.84 2.51
CA ASP A 3 12.43 -20.89 3.39
C ASP A 3 13.92 -20.71 3.76
N TYR A 4 14.54 -19.60 3.36
CA TYR A 4 15.98 -19.40 3.54
C TYR A 4 16.35 -18.01 4.05
N SER A 5 15.46 -17.02 3.91
CA SER A 5 15.72 -15.63 4.30
C SER A 5 15.90 -15.49 5.82
N PRO A 6 16.84 -14.66 6.29
CA PRO A 6 16.95 -14.30 7.69
C PRO A 6 15.81 -13.37 8.14
N TYR A 7 15.09 -12.78 7.19
CA TYR A 7 13.93 -11.93 7.45
C TYR A 7 12.63 -12.73 7.37
N LYS A 8 11.60 -12.25 8.04
CA LYS A 8 10.25 -12.78 7.89
C LYS A 8 9.75 -12.51 6.48
N VAL A 9 9.33 -13.53 5.78
CA VAL A 9 8.66 -13.43 4.49
C VAL A 9 7.19 -13.77 4.72
N ILE A 10 6.34 -12.76 4.62
CA ILE A 10 4.91 -12.86 4.90
C ILE A 10 4.15 -13.04 3.60
N ASP A 11 3.31 -14.05 3.57
CA ASP A 11 2.44 -14.39 2.45
C ASP A 11 1.13 -14.90 3.03
N VAL A 12 0.05 -14.21 2.74
CA VAL A 12 -1.28 -14.50 3.26
C VAL A 12 -2.23 -14.64 2.08
N GLU A 13 -2.96 -15.74 2.04
CA GLU A 13 -3.94 -15.99 0.98
C GLU A 13 -4.96 -14.84 0.94
N THR A 14 -5.27 -14.38 -0.26
CA THR A 14 -6.18 -13.26 -0.56
C THR A 14 -5.69 -11.87 -0.14
N ALA A 15 -4.51 -11.72 0.48
CA ALA A 15 -3.91 -10.43 0.77
C ALA A 15 -2.98 -9.98 -0.35
N GLU A 16 -3.06 -8.71 -0.71
CA GLU A 16 -2.03 -8.04 -1.51
C GLU A 16 -0.86 -7.61 -0.61
N ALA A 17 0.29 -7.34 -1.22
CA ALA A 17 1.45 -6.85 -0.47
C ALA A 17 1.14 -5.56 0.30
N ASP A 18 0.30 -4.71 -0.27
CA ASP A 18 -0.09 -3.43 0.30
C ASP A 18 -0.94 -3.59 1.56
N ASP A 19 -1.84 -4.60 1.59
CA ASP A 19 -2.62 -4.95 2.78
C ASP A 19 -1.70 -5.39 3.93
N ILE A 20 -0.70 -6.21 3.60
CA ILE A 20 0.27 -6.74 4.58
C ILE A 20 1.12 -5.61 5.14
N ILE A 21 1.70 -4.78 4.26
CA ILE A 21 2.57 -3.67 4.65
C ILE A 21 1.78 -2.65 5.47
N ALA A 22 0.58 -2.26 5.03
CA ALA A 22 -0.24 -1.30 5.75
C ALA A 22 -0.65 -1.82 7.13
N THR A 23 -1.14 -3.05 7.21
CA THR A 23 -1.56 -3.66 8.48
C THR A 23 -0.41 -3.71 9.48
N LEU A 24 0.76 -4.16 9.07
CA LEU A 24 1.92 -4.28 9.94
C LEU A 24 2.52 -2.90 10.30
N ALA A 25 2.55 -1.95 9.35
CA ALA A 25 3.04 -0.61 9.61
C ALA A 25 2.16 0.13 10.62
N ILE A 26 0.84 0.11 10.44
CA ILE A 26 -0.12 0.75 11.35
C ILE A 26 -0.06 0.12 12.75
N ARG A 27 0.06 -1.20 12.83
CA ARG A 27 0.15 -1.92 14.10
C ARG A 27 1.39 -1.53 14.90
N ASN A 28 2.54 -1.41 14.23
CA ASN A 28 3.82 -1.20 14.92
C ASN A 28 4.13 0.28 15.17
N ALA A 29 3.62 1.19 14.37
CA ALA A 29 3.88 2.63 14.47
C ALA A 29 3.65 3.26 15.87
N PRO A 30 2.69 2.81 16.71
CA PRO A 30 2.56 3.32 18.08
C PRO A 30 3.74 2.96 19.00
N HIS A 31 4.52 1.94 18.65
CA HIS A 31 5.55 1.36 19.52
C HIS A 31 6.96 1.59 19.02
N GLU A 32 7.14 1.77 17.70
CA GLU A 32 8.44 1.90 17.08
C GLU A 32 8.38 2.72 15.78
N LYS A 33 9.56 3.11 15.29
CA LYS A 33 9.68 3.77 13.99
C LYS A 33 9.61 2.72 12.89
N VAL A 34 8.69 2.90 11.94
CA VAL A 34 8.47 2.01 10.80
C VAL A 34 8.96 2.68 9.52
N MET A 35 9.82 1.99 8.78
CA MET A 35 10.27 2.42 7.47
C MET A 35 9.72 1.48 6.39
N ILE A 36 8.94 2.01 5.48
CA ILE A 36 8.45 1.28 4.30
C ILE A 36 9.44 1.47 3.16
N LEU A 37 10.06 0.38 2.69
CA LEU A 37 10.96 0.39 1.54
C LEU A 37 10.16 0.09 0.27
N SER A 38 9.55 1.12 -0.30
CA SER A 38 8.76 1.02 -1.53
C SER A 38 8.76 2.32 -2.31
N SER A 39 8.70 2.22 -3.63
CA SER A 39 8.52 3.36 -4.52
C SER A 39 7.06 3.62 -4.86
N ASP A 40 6.15 2.81 -4.33
CA ASP A 40 4.72 2.96 -4.57
C ASP A 40 4.18 4.20 -3.87
N LYS A 41 3.46 5.03 -4.64
CA LYS A 41 2.84 6.28 -4.17
C LYS A 41 1.75 6.05 -3.12
N ASP A 42 1.15 4.86 -3.12
CA ASP A 42 -0.01 4.56 -2.30
C ASP A 42 0.33 4.45 -0.82
N PHE A 43 1.57 4.10 -0.48
CA PHE A 43 2.04 4.12 0.89
C PHE A 43 2.20 5.51 1.50
N ALA A 44 2.26 6.57 0.70
CA ALA A 44 2.36 7.93 1.21
C ALA A 44 1.16 8.31 2.11
N GLN A 45 -0.02 7.72 1.88
CA GLN A 45 -1.19 7.89 2.75
C GLN A 45 -0.98 7.43 4.19
N LEU A 46 -0.04 6.48 4.43
CA LEU A 46 0.27 5.98 5.77
C LEU A 46 1.09 6.95 6.61
N GLN A 47 1.67 7.99 6.00
CA GLN A 47 2.39 9.05 6.73
C GLN A 47 1.46 9.92 7.58
N LYS A 48 0.15 9.71 7.52
CA LYS A 48 -0.81 10.27 8.51
C LYS A 48 -0.62 9.68 9.92
N PHE A 49 0.01 8.52 10.03
CA PHE A 49 0.36 7.92 11.31
C PHE A 49 1.76 8.38 11.74
N PRO A 50 1.96 8.78 12.99
CA PRO A 50 3.29 9.11 13.49
C PRO A 50 4.20 7.88 13.40
N ASN A 51 5.50 8.12 13.21
CA ASN A 51 6.53 7.09 13.10
C ASN A 51 6.50 6.22 11.84
N ILE A 52 5.66 6.50 10.84
CA ILE A 52 5.75 5.84 9.53
C ILE A 52 6.49 6.74 8.54
N GLU A 53 7.58 6.22 7.99
CA GLU A 53 8.36 6.84 6.93
C GLU A 53 8.41 5.92 5.71
N GLN A 54 8.61 6.52 4.54
CA GLN A 54 8.77 5.78 3.29
C GLN A 54 10.09 6.16 2.62
N TYR A 55 10.86 5.16 2.21
CA TYR A 55 12.05 5.35 1.40
C TYR A 55 11.87 4.66 0.04
N SER A 56 12.10 5.39 -1.04
CA SER A 56 12.05 4.85 -2.40
C SER A 56 13.43 4.33 -2.83
N PRO A 57 13.61 3.02 -3.00
CA PRO A 57 14.88 2.47 -3.50
C PRO A 57 15.19 2.91 -4.94
N ILE A 58 14.15 3.13 -5.75
CA ILE A 58 14.30 3.57 -7.15
C ILE A 58 14.78 5.02 -7.19
N LEU A 59 14.15 5.91 -6.41
CA LEU A 59 14.51 7.34 -6.36
C LEU A 59 15.68 7.62 -5.43
N LYS A 60 16.10 6.64 -4.63
CA LYS A 60 17.15 6.72 -3.60
C LYS A 60 16.94 7.90 -2.63
N LYS A 61 15.70 8.12 -2.22
CA LYS A 61 15.34 9.20 -1.29
C LYS A 61 14.10 8.86 -0.46
N PHE A 62 13.96 9.57 0.65
CA PHE A 62 12.70 9.55 1.41
C PHE A 62 11.60 10.22 0.60
N ILE A 63 10.43 9.61 0.63
CA ILE A 63 9.18 10.18 0.12
C ILE A 63 8.53 10.92 1.30
N SER A 64 8.17 12.18 1.08
CA SER A 64 7.47 12.99 2.08
C SER A 64 6.18 13.51 1.46
N GLU A 65 5.07 13.21 2.12
CA GLU A 65 3.75 13.74 1.76
C GLU A 65 3.26 14.65 2.91
N PRO A 66 3.22 15.97 2.70
CA PRO A 66 2.85 16.90 3.77
C PRO A 66 1.38 16.83 4.16
N LEU A 67 0.51 16.36 3.29
CA LEU A 67 -0.94 16.31 3.48
C LEU A 67 -1.52 14.92 3.12
N PRO A 68 -1.12 13.84 3.82
CA PRO A 68 -1.47 12.47 3.44
C PRO A 68 -2.98 12.22 3.31
N SER A 69 -3.78 12.81 4.20
CA SER A 69 -5.23 12.66 4.17
C SER A 69 -5.89 13.39 2.99
N VAL A 70 -5.30 14.51 2.56
CA VAL A 70 -5.77 15.25 1.37
C VAL A 70 -5.40 14.47 0.11
N GLN A 71 -4.18 13.96 0.04
CA GLN A 71 -3.73 13.10 -1.03
C GLN A 71 -4.63 11.87 -1.17
N LEU A 72 -4.89 11.15 -0.08
CA LEU A 72 -5.78 9.99 -0.07
C LEU A 72 -7.17 10.34 -0.63
N LYS A 73 -7.77 11.43 -0.16
CA LYS A 73 -9.08 11.88 -0.67
C LYS A 73 -9.04 12.20 -2.17
N GLN A 74 -7.95 12.79 -2.63
CA GLN A 74 -7.75 13.08 -4.04
C GLN A 74 -7.65 11.80 -4.88
N MET A 75 -6.95 10.78 -4.38
CA MET A 75 -6.87 9.45 -5.00
C MET A 75 -8.24 8.78 -5.06
N ILE A 76 -9.02 8.80 -3.99
CA ILE A 76 -10.38 8.26 -3.96
C ILE A 76 -11.27 8.93 -5.02
N ILE A 77 -11.20 10.26 -5.14
CA ILE A 77 -11.98 11.00 -6.14
C ILE A 77 -11.56 10.64 -7.57
N ARG A 78 -10.25 10.54 -7.82
CA ARG A 78 -9.70 10.25 -9.17
C ARG A 78 -9.80 8.80 -9.57
N GLY A 79 -9.87 7.88 -8.60
CA GLY A 79 -9.63 6.47 -8.82
C GLY A 79 -8.16 6.18 -9.17
N ASP A 80 -7.87 4.92 -9.43
CA ASP A 80 -6.58 4.49 -9.97
C ASP A 80 -6.79 3.65 -11.25
N LYS A 81 -6.36 4.21 -12.37
CA LYS A 81 -6.50 3.52 -13.67
C LYS A 81 -5.57 2.30 -13.77
N GLY A 82 -4.43 2.32 -13.09
CA GLY A 82 -3.48 1.20 -13.06
C GLY A 82 -4.12 -0.04 -12.46
N ASP A 83 -4.87 0.15 -11.41
CA ASP A 83 -5.57 -0.92 -10.66
C ASP A 83 -7.01 -1.15 -11.18
N GLY A 84 -7.38 -0.48 -12.27
CA GLY A 84 -8.71 -0.63 -12.84
C GLY A 84 -9.82 0.07 -12.06
N ILE A 85 -9.50 0.99 -11.15
CA ILE A 85 -10.45 1.71 -10.30
C ILE A 85 -10.85 3.03 -10.99
N PRO A 86 -12.10 3.16 -11.49
CA PRO A 86 -12.52 4.38 -12.15
C PRO A 86 -12.81 5.50 -11.15
N ASN A 87 -12.74 6.74 -11.62
CA ASN A 87 -13.08 7.90 -10.81
C ASN A 87 -14.56 7.92 -10.41
N ILE A 88 -14.90 8.77 -9.45
CA ILE A 88 -16.25 8.82 -8.86
C ILE A 88 -17.38 9.20 -9.83
N LEU A 89 -17.07 9.80 -10.97
CA LEU A 89 -18.06 10.16 -12.00
C LEU A 89 -18.35 9.03 -12.99
N THR A 90 -17.62 7.91 -12.90
CA THR A 90 -17.56 6.91 -13.94
C THR A 90 -18.06 5.56 -13.43
N GLN A 91 -18.77 4.84 -14.29
CA GLN A 91 -19.32 3.50 -13.99
C GLN A 91 -18.20 2.45 -13.78
N ASP A 92 -18.51 1.39 -13.04
CA ASP A 92 -17.56 0.37 -12.60
C ASP A 92 -16.91 -0.40 -13.76
N ASN A 93 -17.68 -0.64 -14.83
CA ASN A 93 -17.30 -1.46 -15.98
C ASN A 93 -16.55 -0.69 -17.10
N VAL A 94 -16.27 0.60 -16.90
CA VAL A 94 -15.71 1.45 -17.98
C VAL A 94 -14.44 0.88 -18.60
N PHE A 95 -13.55 0.31 -17.79
CA PHE A 95 -12.29 -0.22 -18.29
C PHE A 95 -12.42 -1.60 -18.92
N THR A 96 -13.35 -2.42 -18.42
CA THR A 96 -13.63 -3.75 -18.99
C THR A 96 -14.34 -3.66 -20.33
N GLU A 97 -15.11 -2.60 -20.55
CA GLU A 97 -15.78 -2.32 -21.82
C GLU A 97 -14.94 -1.48 -22.79
N GLY A 98 -13.69 -1.17 -22.43
CA GLY A 98 -12.80 -0.35 -23.27
C GLY A 98 -13.24 1.12 -23.39
N GLY A 99 -14.07 1.59 -22.46
CA GLY A 99 -14.59 2.93 -22.40
C GLY A 99 -13.59 3.96 -21.88
N ARG A 100 -14.01 5.23 -21.88
CA ARG A 100 -13.22 6.34 -21.31
C ARG A 100 -13.91 6.91 -20.09
N GLN A 101 -13.12 7.22 -19.05
CA GLN A 101 -13.62 7.90 -17.88
C GLN A 101 -14.17 9.29 -18.19
N ARG A 102 -15.20 9.71 -17.44
CA ARG A 102 -15.64 11.09 -17.44
C ARG A 102 -14.55 11.99 -16.84
N PRO A 103 -14.15 13.08 -17.50
CA PRO A 103 -13.09 13.94 -16.99
C PRO A 103 -13.51 14.69 -15.73
N ILE A 104 -12.58 14.82 -14.78
CA ILE A 104 -12.72 15.67 -13.61
C ILE A 104 -11.68 16.79 -13.71
N THR A 105 -12.12 18.03 -13.64
CA THR A 105 -11.21 19.19 -13.66
C THR A 105 -10.55 19.39 -12.30
N GLU A 106 -9.33 19.91 -12.29
CA GLU A 106 -8.61 20.27 -11.06
C GLU A 106 -9.43 21.19 -10.14
N ALA A 107 -10.09 22.19 -10.72
CA ALA A 107 -10.92 23.11 -9.95
C ALA A 107 -12.05 22.41 -9.17
N LYS A 108 -12.67 21.37 -9.77
CA LYS A 108 -13.67 20.56 -9.08
C LYS A 108 -13.04 19.77 -7.94
N ILE A 109 -11.88 19.16 -8.17
CA ILE A 109 -11.18 18.38 -7.14
C ILE A 109 -10.86 19.28 -5.95
N ILE A 110 -10.21 20.42 -6.18
CA ILE A 110 -9.86 21.39 -5.13
C ILE A 110 -11.08 21.80 -4.31
N ASN A 111 -12.21 22.05 -4.98
CA ASN A 111 -13.45 22.39 -4.31
C ASN A 111 -13.97 21.24 -3.43
N TRP A 112 -13.95 20.01 -3.93
CA TRP A 112 -14.44 18.82 -3.23
C TRP A 112 -13.55 18.38 -2.07
N LEU A 113 -12.23 18.68 -2.13
CA LEU A 113 -11.31 18.35 -1.05
C LEU A 113 -11.71 19.01 0.29
N ASN A 114 -12.32 20.17 0.26
CA ASN A 114 -12.76 20.91 1.43
C ASN A 114 -14.18 20.55 1.92
N GLN A 115 -14.88 19.65 1.25
CA GLN A 115 -16.26 19.27 1.55
C GLN A 115 -16.33 17.81 1.98
N LYS A 116 -17.35 17.41 2.73
CA LYS A 116 -17.63 15.98 2.98
C LYS A 116 -18.18 15.33 1.72
N PRO A 117 -17.94 14.02 1.51
CA PRO A 117 -18.47 13.32 0.33
C PRO A 117 -19.97 13.50 0.14
N GLU A 118 -20.74 13.51 1.22
CA GLU A 118 -22.19 13.68 1.22
C GLU A 118 -22.66 15.07 0.75
N GLU A 119 -21.76 16.05 0.78
CA GLU A 119 -22.08 17.44 0.40
C GLU A 119 -21.93 17.69 -1.12
N PHE A 120 -21.02 16.98 -1.78
CA PHE A 120 -20.75 17.19 -3.20
C PHE A 120 -21.15 16.02 -4.10
N CYS A 121 -21.38 14.84 -3.54
CA CYS A 121 -21.76 13.66 -4.29
C CYS A 121 -23.29 13.55 -4.41
N ASN A 122 -23.79 13.24 -5.60
CA ASN A 122 -25.11 12.64 -5.73
C ASN A 122 -25.05 11.14 -5.33
N THR A 123 -26.17 10.44 -5.36
CA THR A 123 -26.26 9.04 -4.93
C THR A 123 -25.29 8.11 -5.67
N GLU A 124 -25.17 8.25 -6.98
CA GLU A 124 -24.26 7.42 -7.81
C GLU A 124 -22.79 7.74 -7.50
N MET A 125 -22.45 9.01 -7.44
CA MET A 125 -21.09 9.45 -7.10
C MET A 125 -20.70 9.01 -5.69
N LEU A 126 -21.61 9.06 -4.72
CA LEU A 126 -21.34 8.65 -3.34
C LEU A 126 -21.07 7.14 -3.27
N ARG A 127 -21.85 6.32 -4.00
CA ARG A 127 -21.59 4.90 -4.15
C ARG A 127 -20.18 4.66 -4.71
N ASN A 128 -19.82 5.35 -5.79
CA ASN A 128 -18.52 5.22 -6.42
C ASN A 128 -17.38 5.70 -5.50
N TYR A 129 -17.62 6.79 -4.75
CA TYR A 129 -16.67 7.28 -3.74
C TYR A 129 -16.42 6.21 -2.66
N ARG A 130 -17.48 5.60 -2.12
CA ARG A 130 -17.36 4.54 -1.09
C ARG A 130 -16.67 3.28 -1.62
N ARG A 131 -16.94 2.90 -2.88
CA ARG A 131 -16.20 1.83 -3.55
C ARG A 131 -14.70 2.16 -3.61
N ASN A 132 -14.34 3.35 -4.09
CA ASN A 132 -12.95 3.75 -4.21
C ASN A 132 -12.28 3.86 -2.84
N GLU A 133 -12.99 4.36 -1.84
CA GLU A 133 -12.51 4.44 -0.46
C GLU A 133 -12.15 3.05 0.09
N LEU A 134 -12.98 2.04 -0.17
CA LEU A 134 -12.71 0.66 0.24
C LEU A 134 -11.52 0.03 -0.48
N LEU A 135 -11.26 0.42 -1.73
CA LEU A 135 -10.21 -0.16 -2.55
C LEU A 135 -8.87 0.57 -2.43
N ILE A 136 -8.88 1.86 -2.09
CA ILE A 136 -7.68 2.72 -2.11
C ILE A 136 -7.18 3.04 -0.70
N ASP A 137 -8.09 3.17 0.29
CA ASP A 137 -7.68 3.49 1.65
C ASP A 137 -7.14 2.23 2.37
N LEU A 138 -5.84 2.16 2.49
CA LEU A 138 -5.13 1.06 3.13
C LEU A 138 -5.48 0.86 4.62
N THR A 139 -6.28 1.75 5.22
CA THR A 139 -6.84 1.50 6.56
C THR A 139 -8.14 0.69 6.52
N LYS A 140 -8.66 0.40 5.33
CA LYS A 140 -9.91 -0.34 5.12
C LYS A 140 -9.71 -1.85 4.90
N VAL A 141 -8.50 -2.34 5.06
CA VAL A 141 -8.25 -3.80 5.05
C VAL A 141 -9.23 -4.49 5.99
N PRO A 142 -9.96 -5.53 5.55
CA PRO A 142 -10.95 -6.22 6.39
C PRO A 142 -10.33 -6.77 7.69
N GLU A 143 -11.03 -6.65 8.82
CA GLU A 143 -10.52 -7.09 10.13
C GLU A 143 -10.09 -8.56 10.15
N SER A 144 -10.83 -9.44 9.45
CA SER A 144 -10.47 -10.85 9.35
C SER A 144 -9.13 -11.04 8.62
N LEU A 145 -8.87 -10.23 7.58
CA LEU A 145 -7.62 -10.27 6.83
C LEU A 145 -6.48 -9.67 7.65
N GLN A 146 -6.71 -8.54 8.33
CA GLN A 146 -5.72 -7.97 9.26
C GLN A 146 -5.31 -8.98 10.32
N LYS A 147 -6.27 -9.72 10.90
CA LYS A 147 -5.98 -10.78 11.87
C LYS A 147 -5.12 -11.88 11.26
N SER A 148 -5.45 -12.37 10.07
CA SER A 148 -4.67 -13.40 9.39
C SER A 148 -3.23 -12.94 9.10
N ILE A 149 -3.06 -11.67 8.71
CA ILE A 149 -1.75 -11.06 8.49
C ILE A 149 -0.94 -11.03 9.79
N ILE A 150 -1.55 -10.58 10.88
CA ILE A 150 -0.91 -10.49 12.19
C ILE A 150 -0.52 -11.88 12.71
N ASP A 151 -1.43 -12.84 12.67
CA ASP A 151 -1.19 -14.21 13.11
C ASP A 151 -0.04 -14.86 12.31
N THR A 152 -0.02 -14.62 10.98
CA THR A 152 1.07 -15.08 10.10
C THR A 152 2.39 -14.41 10.46
N TYR A 153 2.40 -13.09 10.70
CA TYR A 153 3.60 -12.36 11.09
C TYR A 153 4.17 -12.86 12.43
N GLU A 154 3.31 -13.13 13.42
CA GLU A 154 3.73 -13.62 14.73
C GLU A 154 4.25 -15.05 14.68
N SER A 155 3.65 -15.91 13.88
CA SER A 155 4.04 -17.32 13.73
C SER A 155 5.25 -17.50 12.80
N THR A 156 5.55 -16.54 11.91
CA THR A 156 6.68 -16.63 10.97
C THR A 156 7.98 -16.24 11.68
N ALA A 157 9.00 -17.09 11.57
CA ALA A 157 10.38 -16.80 11.97
C ALA A 157 11.29 -16.63 10.75
N GLY A 158 12.28 -15.77 10.86
CA GLY A 158 13.40 -15.75 9.91
C GLY A 158 14.34 -16.93 10.15
N HIS A 159 15.06 -17.32 9.12
CA HIS A 159 16.08 -18.36 9.20
C HIS A 159 17.43 -17.79 9.65
N THR A 160 18.37 -18.66 10.00
CA THR A 160 19.71 -18.22 10.38
C THR A 160 20.48 -17.69 9.15
N LYS A 161 21.39 -16.75 9.38
CA LYS A 161 22.32 -16.24 8.36
C LYS A 161 23.07 -17.38 7.65
N GLN A 162 23.47 -18.42 8.39
CA GLN A 162 24.13 -19.60 7.83
C GLN A 162 23.22 -20.36 6.85
N HIS A 163 21.94 -20.46 7.12
CA HIS A 163 20.98 -21.11 6.24
C HIS A 163 20.82 -20.31 4.92
N PHE A 164 20.77 -19.01 5.05
CA PHE A 164 20.73 -18.10 3.88
C PHE A 164 22.02 -18.16 3.06
N MET A 165 23.17 -18.21 3.72
CA MET A 165 24.47 -18.39 3.06
C MET A 165 24.53 -19.68 2.22
N ASN A 166 24.07 -20.79 2.80
CA ASN A 166 24.02 -22.07 2.09
C ASN A 166 23.13 -22.00 0.84
N TYR A 167 21.98 -21.32 0.94
CA TYR A 167 21.12 -21.07 -0.22
C TYR A 167 21.83 -20.26 -1.31
N MET A 168 22.53 -19.18 -0.95
CA MET A 168 23.26 -18.35 -1.90
C MET A 168 24.37 -19.12 -2.60
N ILE A 169 25.10 -19.98 -1.88
CA ILE A 169 26.16 -20.84 -2.44
C ILE A 169 25.53 -21.82 -3.44
N ALA A 170 24.47 -22.53 -3.06
CA ALA A 170 23.79 -23.51 -3.90
C ALA A 170 23.24 -22.88 -5.20
N ASN A 171 22.80 -21.62 -5.14
CA ASN A 171 22.24 -20.89 -6.27
C ASN A 171 23.27 -19.98 -6.98
N LYS A 172 24.54 -20.05 -6.61
CA LYS A 172 25.66 -19.30 -7.21
C LYS A 172 25.46 -17.77 -7.20
N LEU A 173 24.85 -17.23 -6.15
CA LEU A 173 24.52 -15.80 -5.98
C LEU A 173 25.75 -15.04 -5.44
N LYS A 174 26.83 -14.98 -6.21
CA LYS A 174 28.15 -14.45 -5.78
C LYS A 174 28.05 -13.04 -5.18
N ASN A 175 27.37 -12.11 -5.86
CA ASN A 175 27.28 -10.72 -5.43
C ASN A 175 26.56 -10.56 -4.06
N LEU A 176 25.63 -11.46 -3.72
CA LEU A 176 24.97 -11.47 -2.40
C LEU A 176 25.86 -12.11 -1.33
N ILE A 177 26.71 -13.08 -1.72
CA ILE A 177 27.65 -13.70 -0.79
C ILE A 177 28.69 -12.67 -0.32
N GLU A 178 29.14 -11.77 -1.21
CA GLU A 178 30.13 -10.73 -0.90
C GLU A 178 29.63 -9.72 0.17
N VAL A 179 28.32 -9.55 0.28
CA VAL A 179 27.66 -8.63 1.22
C VAL A 179 26.86 -9.35 2.30
N ILE A 180 27.17 -10.61 2.56
CA ILE A 180 26.43 -11.45 3.52
C ILE A 180 26.37 -10.83 4.94
N ASP A 181 27.36 -10.04 5.29
CA ASP A 181 27.41 -9.39 6.60
C ASP A 181 26.43 -8.22 6.78
N GLU A 182 25.82 -7.77 5.71
CA GLU A 182 24.76 -6.76 5.71
C GLU A 182 23.35 -7.35 6.00
N PHE A 183 23.23 -8.68 6.07
CA PHE A 183 21.95 -9.39 6.31
C PHE A 183 21.75 -9.83 7.77
#